data_977eb4f9462c3ca6e7406ebe6e262f4e
#
_entry.id   977eb4f9462c3ca6e7406ebe6e262f4e
#
_cell.length_a   1.000
_cell.length_b   1.000
_cell.length_c   1.000
_cell.angle_alpha   90.00
_cell.angle_beta   90.00
_cell.angle_gamma   90.00
#
_symmetry.space_group_name_H-M   'P 1'
#
loop_
_entity.id
_entity.type
_entity.pdbx_description
1 polymer ?
#
loop_
_entity_poly.entity_id
_entity_poly.type
_entity_poly.pdbx_seq_one_letter_code
_entity_poly.pdbx_strand_id
1 'polypeptide(L)'
;MNVSLLNFIVKMFEFLALIVVSLFSNFKSTIVEYTNVIGTNEVKDVVEYETVYKYNSKLPSNIERVVVEGVDGITYESNGETKVLVEKVDKVIEKGTGKYGEYTGALTEYGPDCYGCDPNGYTYCATKNGTWHSLTKDGIYYEDYEYGKVRILAAYTGEFPCGTIIEINNSEKDGLIGVVLDTGGGMINAYRTGWTLIDLAYESQSSVEMPINKKTSFSVKRWGW
;
A
#
# COMPACT_ATOMS: atom_id res chain seq x y z
N MET A 1 31.58 1.98 -4.76
CA MET A 1 30.40 2.28 -5.60
C MET A 1 30.90 2.57 -7.00
N ASN A 2 30.41 1.85 -8.02
CA ASN A 2 30.94 1.93 -9.39
C ASN A 2 30.54 3.30 -10.01
N VAL A 3 31.52 4.05 -10.51
CA VAL A 3 31.33 5.39 -11.14
C VAL A 3 30.29 5.37 -12.25
N SER A 4 30.16 4.26 -12.97
CA SER A 4 29.15 4.02 -14.02
C SER A 4 27.71 3.99 -13.46
N LEU A 5 27.49 3.41 -12.29
CA LEU A 5 26.18 3.34 -11.63
C LEU A 5 25.76 4.73 -11.11
N LEU A 6 26.70 5.47 -10.55
CA LEU A 6 26.44 6.85 -10.08
C LEU A 6 26.04 7.77 -11.24
N ASN A 7 26.76 7.70 -12.36
CA ASN A 7 26.45 8.47 -13.56
C ASN A 7 25.08 8.09 -14.17
N PHE A 8 24.69 6.81 -14.09
CA PHE A 8 23.37 6.36 -14.55
C PHE A 8 22.26 6.93 -13.66
N ILE A 9 22.43 6.88 -12.33
CA ILE A 9 21.47 7.42 -11.37
C ILE A 9 21.30 8.94 -11.54
N VAL A 10 22.41 9.69 -11.68
CA VAL A 10 22.37 11.14 -11.90
C VAL A 10 21.61 11.48 -13.19
N LYS A 11 21.89 10.80 -14.30
CA LYS A 11 21.18 11.00 -15.57
C LYS A 11 19.69 10.63 -15.48
N MET A 12 19.34 9.64 -14.70
CA MET A 12 17.93 9.28 -14.47
C MET A 12 17.18 10.37 -13.68
N PHE A 13 17.82 10.98 -12.67
CA PHE A 13 17.25 12.12 -11.95
C PHE A 13 17.16 13.38 -12.81
N GLU A 14 18.14 13.67 -13.65
CA GLU A 14 18.11 14.78 -14.62
C GLU A 14 16.97 14.58 -15.63
N PHE A 15 16.77 13.36 -16.12
CA PHE A 15 15.68 13.02 -17.05
C PHE A 15 14.30 13.13 -16.38
N LEU A 16 14.15 12.67 -15.13
CA LEU A 16 12.93 12.85 -14.34
C LEU A 16 12.62 14.32 -14.06
N ALA A 17 13.64 15.10 -13.71
CA ALA A 17 13.50 16.55 -13.50
C ALA A 17 13.09 17.27 -14.79
N LEU A 18 13.63 16.87 -15.95
CA LEU A 18 13.23 17.40 -17.26
C LEU A 18 11.80 17.04 -17.63
N ILE A 19 11.33 15.83 -17.31
CA ILE A 19 9.94 15.44 -17.52
C ILE A 19 9.00 16.27 -16.63
N VAL A 20 9.33 16.45 -15.36
CA VAL A 20 8.54 17.27 -14.43
C VAL A 20 8.52 18.73 -14.90
N VAL A 21 9.66 19.32 -15.25
CA VAL A 21 9.73 20.68 -15.81
C VAL A 21 8.97 20.79 -17.13
N SER A 22 9.05 19.78 -18.00
CA SER A 22 8.29 19.73 -19.27
C SER A 22 6.78 19.63 -19.03
N LEU A 23 6.34 18.85 -18.05
CA LEU A 23 4.93 18.77 -17.65
C LEU A 23 4.44 20.11 -17.08
N PHE A 24 5.21 20.77 -16.24
CA PHE A 24 4.87 22.09 -15.71
C PHE A 24 4.94 23.20 -16.78
N SER A 25 5.90 23.16 -17.70
CA SER A 25 6.00 24.13 -18.80
C SER A 25 4.87 23.91 -19.82
N ASN A 26 4.52 22.67 -20.13
CA ASN A 26 3.36 22.36 -20.97
C ASN A 26 2.05 22.78 -20.31
N PHE A 27 1.90 22.58 -19.00
CA PHE A 27 0.72 23.07 -18.25
C PHE A 27 0.63 24.59 -18.27
N LYS A 28 1.76 25.30 -18.06
CA LYS A 28 1.85 26.76 -18.16
C LYS A 28 1.63 27.26 -19.58
N SER A 29 2.18 26.59 -20.61
CA SER A 29 1.97 26.94 -22.01
C SER A 29 0.54 26.65 -22.46
N THR A 30 -0.08 25.58 -21.97
CA THR A 30 -1.48 25.27 -22.24
C THR A 30 -2.40 26.33 -21.64
N ILE A 31 -2.16 26.80 -20.41
CA ILE A 31 -2.91 27.91 -19.82
C ILE A 31 -2.71 29.21 -20.63
N VAL A 32 -1.49 29.53 -21.05
CA VAL A 32 -1.18 30.73 -21.87
C VAL A 32 -1.77 30.60 -23.27
N GLU A 33 -1.78 29.39 -23.86
CA GLU A 33 -2.39 29.14 -25.16
C GLU A 33 -3.91 29.23 -25.10
N TYR A 34 -4.54 28.72 -24.04
CA TYR A 34 -5.98 28.87 -23.78
C TYR A 34 -6.37 30.33 -23.53
N THR A 35 -5.57 31.13 -22.81
CA THR A 35 -5.82 32.55 -22.62
C THR A 35 -5.68 33.37 -23.93
N ASN A 36 -4.84 32.93 -24.87
CA ASN A 36 -4.70 33.56 -26.19
C ASN A 36 -5.77 33.13 -27.18
N VAL A 37 -6.36 31.93 -27.05
CA VAL A 37 -7.48 31.45 -27.90
C VAL A 37 -8.82 32.02 -27.45
N ILE A 38 -8.95 32.37 -26.15
CA ILE A 38 -10.20 32.95 -25.59
C ILE A 38 -10.34 34.45 -25.90
N GLY A 39 -9.52 35.04 -26.76
CA GLY A 39 -9.52 36.44 -27.12
C GLY A 39 -10.69 37.25 -26.54
N THR A 40 -10.50 38.20 -25.67
CA THR A 40 -11.48 39.05 -24.97
C THR A 40 -12.44 38.37 -23.95
N ASN A 41 -12.42 37.04 -23.78
CA ASN A 41 -13.19 36.38 -22.74
C ASN A 41 -12.38 36.35 -21.43
N GLU A 42 -12.89 37.03 -20.41
CA GLU A 42 -12.24 37.04 -19.11
C GLU A 42 -12.52 35.71 -18.38
N VAL A 43 -11.49 35.13 -17.75
CA VAL A 43 -11.69 34.07 -16.74
C VAL A 43 -12.56 34.66 -15.65
N LYS A 44 -13.75 34.13 -15.44
CA LYS A 44 -14.75 34.76 -14.59
C LYS A 44 -14.61 34.35 -13.16
N ASP A 45 -14.55 33.03 -12.91
CA ASP A 45 -14.56 32.49 -11.56
C ASP A 45 -13.69 31.23 -11.46
N VAL A 46 -13.00 31.13 -10.34
CA VAL A 46 -12.37 29.89 -9.84
C VAL A 46 -13.36 29.24 -8.87
N VAL A 47 -13.74 28.02 -9.15
CA VAL A 47 -14.62 27.23 -8.27
C VAL A 47 -13.73 26.32 -7.45
N GLU A 48 -13.51 26.68 -6.20
CA GLU A 48 -12.65 25.90 -5.30
C GLU A 48 -13.21 24.49 -5.11
N TYR A 49 -12.32 23.49 -5.08
CA TYR A 49 -12.70 22.13 -4.76
C TYR A 49 -13.10 21.99 -3.30
N GLU A 50 -13.94 21.02 -3.01
CA GLU A 50 -14.27 20.62 -1.63
C GLU A 50 -13.48 19.39 -1.20
N THR A 51 -13.29 19.23 0.13
CA THR A 51 -12.71 18.01 0.68
C THR A 51 -13.81 17.09 1.16
N VAL A 52 -13.89 15.91 0.56
CA VAL A 52 -14.84 14.85 0.89
C VAL A 52 -14.14 13.75 1.66
N TYR A 53 -14.69 13.34 2.80
CA TYR A 53 -14.18 12.23 3.60
C TYR A 53 -14.95 10.95 3.30
N LYS A 54 -14.20 9.86 3.01
CA LYS A 54 -14.73 8.50 2.94
C LYS A 54 -14.19 7.69 4.12
N TYR A 55 -15.04 6.90 4.74
CA TYR A 55 -14.68 6.06 5.87
C TYR A 55 -14.54 4.60 5.45
N ASN A 56 -13.45 3.96 5.88
CA ASN A 56 -13.14 2.59 5.51
C ASN A 56 -12.79 1.76 6.75
N SER A 57 -13.63 0.78 7.07
CA SER A 57 -13.42 -0.11 8.22
C SER A 57 -12.29 -1.13 8.02
N LYS A 58 -11.83 -1.31 6.80
CA LYS A 58 -10.64 -2.14 6.51
C LYS A 58 -9.34 -1.37 6.65
N LEU A 59 -9.39 -0.05 6.66
CA LEU A 59 -8.23 0.78 6.91
C LEU A 59 -8.07 1.00 8.43
N PRO A 60 -6.87 0.82 9.02
CA PRO A 60 -6.62 1.12 10.43
C PRO A 60 -7.00 2.54 10.83
N SER A 61 -7.49 2.72 12.07
CA SER A 61 -7.98 4.01 12.56
C SER A 61 -6.89 5.09 12.68
N ASN A 62 -5.63 4.70 12.67
CA ASN A 62 -4.47 5.60 12.65
C ASN A 62 -4.02 5.97 11.22
N ILE A 63 -4.71 5.51 10.18
CA ILE A 63 -4.36 5.80 8.79
C ILE A 63 -5.40 6.73 8.15
N GLU A 64 -4.88 7.74 7.47
CA GLU A 64 -5.62 8.62 6.58
C GLU A 64 -4.82 8.77 5.28
N ARG A 65 -5.48 8.68 4.13
CA ARG A 65 -4.81 8.77 2.83
C ARG A 65 -5.62 9.57 1.81
N VAL A 66 -4.94 10.32 0.97
CA VAL A 66 -5.58 11.00 -0.18
C VAL A 66 -5.79 9.96 -1.27
N VAL A 67 -7.04 9.82 -1.71
CA VAL A 67 -7.44 8.89 -2.79
C VAL A 67 -7.61 9.63 -4.10
N VAL A 68 -8.10 10.88 -4.03
CA VAL A 68 -8.23 11.78 -5.18
C VAL A 68 -7.71 13.14 -4.76
N GLU A 69 -6.77 13.69 -5.51
CA GLU A 69 -6.34 15.07 -5.33
C GLU A 69 -7.40 16.04 -5.85
N GLY A 70 -7.60 17.14 -5.11
CA GLY A 70 -8.52 18.20 -5.52
C GLY A 70 -7.97 19.02 -6.67
N VAL A 71 -8.89 19.45 -7.57
CA VAL A 71 -8.58 20.38 -8.66
C VAL A 71 -9.64 21.45 -8.68
N ASP A 72 -9.25 22.72 -8.61
CA ASP A 72 -10.17 23.83 -8.73
C ASP A 72 -10.74 23.90 -10.16
N GLY A 73 -12.04 24.11 -10.24
CA GLY A 73 -12.72 24.38 -11.49
C GLY A 73 -12.44 25.80 -11.99
N ILE A 74 -12.43 25.99 -13.30
CA ILE A 74 -12.30 27.30 -13.93
C ILE A 74 -13.46 27.49 -14.91
N THR A 75 -14.17 28.60 -14.76
CA THR A 75 -15.26 29.00 -15.67
C THR A 75 -14.92 30.30 -16.37
N TYR A 76 -15.52 30.52 -17.53
CA TYR A 76 -15.42 31.76 -18.30
C TYR A 76 -16.74 32.12 -18.94
N GLU A 77 -16.94 33.39 -19.25
CA GLU A 77 -18.12 33.84 -20.04
C GLU A 77 -17.82 33.89 -21.53
N SER A 78 -18.72 33.37 -22.32
CA SER A 78 -18.72 33.48 -23.78
C SER A 78 -20.13 33.68 -24.29
N ASN A 79 -20.35 34.80 -24.98
CA ASN A 79 -21.66 35.17 -25.53
C ASN A 79 -22.82 35.24 -24.49
N GLY A 80 -22.49 35.64 -23.24
CA GLY A 80 -23.45 35.70 -22.14
C GLY A 80 -23.79 34.36 -21.48
N GLU A 81 -23.06 33.32 -21.84
CA GLU A 81 -23.17 31.99 -21.23
C GLU A 81 -21.90 31.64 -20.44
N THR A 82 -22.04 31.13 -19.22
CA THR A 82 -20.94 30.59 -18.44
C THR A 82 -20.55 29.22 -18.98
N LYS A 83 -19.30 29.05 -19.35
CA LYS A 83 -18.71 27.78 -19.83
C LYS A 83 -17.65 27.29 -18.89
N VAL A 84 -17.49 25.97 -18.77
CA VAL A 84 -16.45 25.33 -17.97
C VAL A 84 -15.20 25.19 -18.83
N LEU A 85 -14.08 25.73 -18.33
CA LEU A 85 -12.75 25.54 -18.90
C LEU A 85 -12.00 24.37 -18.23
N VAL A 86 -12.12 24.27 -16.91
CA VAL A 86 -11.57 23.16 -16.11
C VAL A 86 -12.67 22.64 -15.21
N GLU A 87 -12.94 21.35 -15.31
CA GLU A 87 -13.90 20.69 -14.40
C GLU A 87 -13.34 20.63 -12.99
N LYS A 88 -14.18 21.00 -12.01
CA LYS A 88 -13.84 20.86 -10.59
C LYS A 88 -13.74 19.38 -10.23
N VAL A 89 -12.66 18.99 -9.51
CA VAL A 89 -12.52 17.67 -8.92
C VAL A 89 -12.36 17.83 -7.42
N ASP A 90 -13.28 17.28 -6.65
CA ASP A 90 -13.20 17.34 -5.19
C ASP A 90 -12.09 16.42 -4.65
N LYS A 91 -11.35 16.90 -3.65
CA LYS A 91 -10.36 16.11 -2.95
C LYS A 91 -11.06 15.02 -2.15
N VAL A 92 -10.64 13.76 -2.32
CA VAL A 92 -11.17 12.64 -1.54
C VAL A 92 -10.10 12.14 -0.57
N ILE A 93 -10.41 12.21 0.71
CA ILE A 93 -9.58 11.66 1.78
C ILE A 93 -10.28 10.45 2.37
N GLU A 94 -9.59 9.30 2.38
CA GLU A 94 -10.06 8.08 3.01
C GLU A 94 -9.51 7.99 4.43
N LYS A 95 -10.41 7.89 5.43
CA LYS A 95 -10.08 7.72 6.86
C LYS A 95 -10.37 6.31 7.33
N GLY A 96 -9.40 5.72 8.00
CA GLY A 96 -9.58 4.42 8.63
C GLY A 96 -10.55 4.50 9.82
N THR A 97 -11.41 3.50 9.92
CA THR A 97 -12.32 3.27 11.08
C THR A 97 -12.19 1.84 11.62
N GLY A 98 -11.22 1.08 11.13
CA GLY A 98 -10.88 -0.24 11.65
C GLY A 98 -10.20 -0.18 13.02
N LYS A 99 -9.72 -1.33 13.49
CA LYS A 99 -8.90 -1.40 14.70
C LYS A 99 -7.63 -0.53 14.52
N TYR A 100 -7.03 -0.11 15.62
CA TYR A 100 -5.70 0.52 15.62
C TYR A 100 -4.66 -0.45 15.07
N GLY A 101 -3.78 0.03 14.19
CA GLY A 101 -2.96 -0.83 13.34
C GLY A 101 -1.51 -1.06 13.77
N GLU A 102 -1.07 -0.50 14.92
CA GLU A 102 0.33 -0.65 15.34
C GLU A 102 0.49 -1.72 16.43
N TYR A 103 1.46 -2.61 16.24
CA TYR A 103 1.77 -3.72 17.13
C TYR A 103 3.28 -3.80 17.37
N THR A 104 3.64 -4.37 18.52
CA THR A 104 5.02 -4.75 18.84
C THR A 104 5.01 -6.21 19.31
N GLY A 105 5.95 -7.00 18.80
CA GLY A 105 5.97 -8.42 19.12
C GLY A 105 7.24 -9.12 18.65
N ALA A 106 7.11 -10.39 18.32
CA ALA A 106 8.17 -11.21 17.79
C ALA A 106 7.93 -11.52 16.29
N LEU A 107 9.01 -11.51 15.54
CA LEU A 107 9.07 -12.03 14.18
C LEU A 107 9.88 -13.34 14.21
N THR A 108 9.31 -14.39 13.62
CA THR A 108 9.94 -15.67 13.38
C THR A 108 9.84 -16.05 11.92
N GLU A 109 10.41 -17.17 11.54
CA GLU A 109 10.40 -17.66 10.16
C GLU A 109 10.02 -19.13 10.14
N TYR A 110 9.31 -19.58 9.11
CA TYR A 110 8.91 -20.98 8.96
C TYR A 110 8.96 -21.44 7.50
N GLY A 111 9.19 -22.74 7.30
CA GLY A 111 9.02 -23.42 6.02
C GLY A 111 7.82 -24.36 6.04
N PRO A 112 7.28 -24.75 4.87
CA PRO A 112 6.15 -25.67 4.77
C PRO A 112 6.44 -27.08 5.31
N ASP A 113 7.70 -27.44 5.41
CA ASP A 113 8.22 -28.69 5.95
C ASP A 113 8.51 -28.64 7.47
N CYS A 114 7.97 -27.63 8.16
CA CYS A 114 8.10 -27.53 9.61
C CYS A 114 7.33 -28.66 10.34
N TYR A 115 7.72 -28.96 11.58
CA TYR A 115 7.00 -29.94 12.38
C TYR A 115 5.55 -29.52 12.67
N GLY A 116 4.58 -30.31 12.21
CA GLY A 116 3.15 -30.03 12.38
C GLY A 116 2.55 -29.11 11.29
N CYS A 117 3.34 -28.73 10.29
CA CYS A 117 2.83 -28.04 9.10
C CYS A 117 2.11 -29.00 8.14
N ASP A 118 1.30 -28.46 7.22
CA ASP A 118 0.68 -29.26 6.17
C ASP A 118 1.72 -29.79 5.20
N PRO A 119 1.82 -31.11 4.97
CA PRO A 119 2.85 -31.70 4.11
C PRO A 119 2.72 -31.27 2.62
N ASN A 120 1.57 -30.73 2.20
CA ASN A 120 1.38 -30.16 0.87
C ASN A 120 1.65 -28.66 0.83
N GLY A 121 2.01 -28.06 1.97
CA GLY A 121 2.31 -26.66 2.13
C GLY A 121 1.10 -25.72 1.95
N TYR A 122 -0.12 -26.22 2.08
CA TYR A 122 -1.30 -25.36 2.00
C TYR A 122 -1.40 -24.43 3.21
N THR A 123 -1.67 -23.15 2.89
CA THR A 123 -1.93 -22.13 3.92
C THR A 123 -3.31 -22.34 4.56
N TYR A 124 -3.48 -21.86 5.78
CA TYR A 124 -4.74 -21.97 6.52
C TYR A 124 -5.89 -21.19 5.88
N CYS A 125 -5.60 -20.01 5.33
CA CYS A 125 -6.59 -19.11 4.74
C CYS A 125 -6.79 -19.41 3.25
N ALA A 126 -8.02 -19.37 2.79
CA ALA A 126 -8.29 -19.19 1.36
C ALA A 126 -7.88 -17.79 0.92
N THR A 127 -7.44 -17.65 -0.31
CA THR A 127 -7.18 -16.36 -0.97
C THR A 127 -8.48 -15.58 -1.17
N LYS A 128 -8.38 -14.32 -1.54
CA LYS A 128 -9.55 -13.47 -1.85
C LYS A 128 -10.52 -14.10 -2.86
N ASN A 129 -10.00 -14.91 -3.79
CA ASN A 129 -10.79 -15.58 -4.82
C ASN A 129 -11.34 -16.95 -4.37
N GLY A 130 -11.16 -17.32 -3.10
CA GLY A 130 -11.63 -18.59 -2.55
C GLY A 130 -10.76 -19.81 -2.91
N THR A 131 -9.59 -19.61 -3.51
CA THR A 131 -8.62 -20.68 -3.80
C THR A 131 -7.66 -20.88 -2.65
N TRP A 132 -7.07 -22.06 -2.54
CA TRP A 132 -6.02 -22.34 -1.57
C TRP A 132 -4.64 -22.08 -2.17
N HIS A 133 -3.77 -21.41 -1.40
CA HIS A 133 -2.38 -21.18 -1.77
C HIS A 133 -1.50 -22.28 -1.16
N SER A 134 -0.52 -22.76 -1.92
CA SER A 134 0.45 -23.75 -1.44
C SER A 134 1.86 -23.17 -1.51
N LEU A 135 2.53 -23.08 -0.37
CA LEU A 135 3.91 -22.59 -0.30
C LEU A 135 4.88 -23.43 -1.14
N THR A 136 4.59 -24.74 -1.30
CA THR A 136 5.44 -25.66 -2.08
C THR A 136 5.21 -25.58 -3.60
N LYS A 137 4.02 -25.17 -4.04
CA LYS A 137 3.65 -25.13 -5.47
C LYS A 137 3.62 -23.71 -6.01
N ASP A 138 3.04 -22.78 -5.22
CA ASP A 138 2.77 -21.41 -5.63
C ASP A 138 3.84 -20.44 -5.07
N GLY A 139 4.69 -20.94 -4.15
CA GLY A 139 5.78 -20.19 -3.53
C GLY A 139 5.34 -19.32 -2.34
N ILE A 140 6.28 -18.52 -1.85
CA ILE A 140 6.15 -17.73 -0.61
C ILE A 140 5.62 -16.32 -0.84
N TYR A 141 5.16 -16.00 -2.04
CA TYR A 141 4.60 -14.72 -2.43
C TYR A 141 3.16 -14.88 -2.89
N TYR A 142 2.38 -13.82 -2.69
CA TYR A 142 1.00 -13.70 -3.17
C TYR A 142 0.83 -12.37 -3.92
N GLU A 143 0.05 -12.37 -5.02
CA GLU A 143 -0.31 -11.14 -5.74
C GLU A 143 -1.57 -10.54 -5.12
N ASP A 144 -1.38 -9.54 -4.27
CA ASP A 144 -2.47 -8.79 -3.67
C ASP A 144 -2.98 -7.72 -4.63
N TYR A 145 -4.31 -7.52 -4.67
CA TYR A 145 -4.96 -6.59 -5.60
C TYR A 145 -4.63 -5.11 -5.36
N GLU A 146 -4.16 -4.75 -4.16
CA GLU A 146 -3.86 -3.37 -3.76
C GLU A 146 -2.36 -3.15 -3.57
N TYR A 147 -1.65 -4.15 -3.04
CA TYR A 147 -0.24 -4.06 -2.67
C TYR A 147 0.70 -4.80 -3.63
N GLY A 148 0.17 -5.43 -4.69
CA GLY A 148 0.97 -6.20 -5.64
C GLY A 148 1.60 -7.44 -5.00
N LYS A 149 2.84 -7.75 -5.36
CA LYS A 149 3.56 -8.92 -4.88
C LYS A 149 4.01 -8.77 -3.43
N VAL A 150 3.38 -9.49 -2.50
CA VAL A 150 3.62 -9.46 -1.06
C VAL A 150 4.06 -10.82 -0.53
N ARG A 151 4.75 -10.83 0.62
CA ARG A 151 5.17 -12.08 1.29
C ARG A 151 4.00 -12.72 2.04
N ILE A 152 4.01 -14.04 2.15
CA ILE A 152 3.06 -14.76 2.99
C ILE A 152 3.53 -14.71 4.44
N LEU A 153 2.58 -14.41 5.33
CA LEU A 153 2.75 -14.36 6.77
C LEU A 153 1.80 -15.35 7.44
N ALA A 154 2.27 -15.97 8.52
CA ALA A 154 1.42 -16.63 9.49
C ALA A 154 1.23 -15.72 10.71
N ALA A 155 -0.01 -15.58 11.18
CA ALA A 155 -0.37 -14.81 12.36
C ALA A 155 -1.63 -15.41 13.01
N TYR A 156 -1.99 -14.98 14.22
CA TYR A 156 -3.26 -15.40 14.81
C TYR A 156 -4.44 -14.75 14.08
N THR A 157 -5.17 -15.54 13.33
CA THR A 157 -6.27 -15.05 12.46
C THR A 157 -7.46 -14.46 13.22
N GLY A 158 -7.61 -14.74 14.53
CA GLY A 158 -8.58 -14.07 15.39
C GLY A 158 -8.23 -12.60 15.69
N GLU A 159 -6.96 -12.24 15.60
CA GLU A 159 -6.48 -10.85 15.72
C GLU A 159 -6.25 -10.21 14.34
N PHE A 160 -5.57 -10.93 13.45
CA PHE A 160 -5.26 -10.53 12.09
C PHE A 160 -6.04 -11.40 11.10
N PRO A 161 -7.27 -11.02 10.70
CA PRO A 161 -8.09 -11.81 9.77
C PRO A 161 -7.35 -12.15 8.48
N CYS A 162 -7.71 -13.26 7.85
CA CYS A 162 -7.17 -13.65 6.54
C CYS A 162 -7.20 -12.49 5.54
N GLY A 163 -6.10 -12.26 4.82
CA GLY A 163 -5.95 -11.13 3.90
C GLY A 163 -5.49 -9.82 4.54
N THR A 164 -5.25 -9.79 5.85
CA THR A 164 -4.65 -8.61 6.51
C THR A 164 -3.28 -8.35 5.93
N ILE A 165 -3.02 -7.10 5.52
CA ILE A 165 -1.72 -6.63 5.04
C ILE A 165 -0.97 -6.00 6.19
N ILE A 166 0.26 -6.44 6.39
CA ILE A 166 1.14 -5.99 7.47
C ILE A 166 2.48 -5.58 6.88
N GLU A 167 2.96 -4.40 7.29
CA GLU A 167 4.34 -3.97 7.08
C GLU A 167 5.17 -4.34 8.31
N ILE A 168 6.33 -4.95 8.05
CA ILE A 168 7.29 -5.33 9.08
C ILE A 168 8.33 -4.23 9.21
N ASN A 169 8.47 -3.67 10.41
CA ASN A 169 9.41 -2.59 10.70
C ASN A 169 10.49 -3.10 11.66
N ASN A 170 11.55 -3.66 11.13
CA ASN A 170 12.75 -4.02 11.88
C ASN A 170 14.02 -3.80 11.04
N SER A 171 15.20 -3.85 11.70
CA SER A 171 16.48 -3.54 11.05
C SER A 171 16.87 -4.47 9.89
N GLU A 172 16.30 -5.68 9.81
CA GLU A 172 16.67 -6.69 8.82
C GLU A 172 15.65 -6.81 7.68
N LYS A 173 14.38 -6.57 7.98
CA LYS A 173 13.25 -6.73 7.05
C LYS A 173 12.42 -5.44 6.97
N ASP A 174 13.03 -4.28 7.20
CA ASP A 174 12.34 -2.99 7.24
C ASP A 174 11.60 -2.68 5.94
N GLY A 175 10.33 -2.32 6.08
CA GLY A 175 9.44 -2.05 4.94
C GLY A 175 8.96 -3.29 4.17
N LEU A 176 9.23 -4.53 4.66
CA LEU A 176 8.68 -5.73 4.04
C LEU A 176 7.17 -5.77 4.23
N ILE A 177 6.43 -5.85 3.13
CA ILE A 177 4.97 -6.00 3.13
C ILE A 177 4.60 -7.48 2.99
N GLY A 178 3.69 -7.94 3.85
CA GLY A 178 3.18 -9.29 3.79
C GLY A 178 1.68 -9.38 4.01
N VAL A 179 1.10 -10.49 3.59
CA VAL A 179 -0.31 -10.83 3.73
C VAL A 179 -0.49 -12.00 4.68
N VAL A 180 -1.41 -11.90 5.61
CA VAL A 180 -1.77 -13.01 6.50
C VAL A 180 -2.60 -14.03 5.72
N LEU A 181 -1.96 -15.14 5.36
CA LEU A 181 -2.61 -16.29 4.73
C LEU A 181 -2.49 -17.55 5.57
N ASP A 182 -1.67 -17.53 6.63
CA ASP A 182 -1.44 -18.71 7.44
C ASP A 182 -1.59 -18.44 8.94
N THR A 183 -1.63 -19.51 9.72
CA THR A 183 -1.69 -19.49 11.18
C THR A 183 -1.10 -20.78 11.75
N GLY A 184 -0.78 -20.76 13.04
CA GLY A 184 -0.26 -21.93 13.71
C GLY A 184 -0.45 -21.88 15.24
N GLY A 185 -0.21 -23.00 15.89
CA GLY A 185 -0.35 -23.11 17.35
C GLY A 185 0.54 -22.12 18.13
N GLY A 186 1.71 -21.78 17.59
CA GLY A 186 2.63 -20.80 18.17
C GLY A 186 2.00 -19.41 18.28
N MET A 187 1.33 -18.95 17.23
CA MET A 187 0.65 -17.64 17.16
C MET A 187 -0.53 -17.58 18.13
N ILE A 188 -1.32 -18.68 18.20
CA ILE A 188 -2.45 -18.79 19.12
C ILE A 188 -1.96 -18.73 20.58
N ASN A 189 -0.90 -19.43 20.89
CA ASN A 189 -0.31 -19.44 22.24
C ASN A 189 0.29 -18.08 22.60
N ALA A 190 1.00 -17.44 21.69
CA ALA A 190 1.52 -16.07 21.88
C ALA A 190 0.39 -15.09 22.20
N TYR A 191 -0.68 -15.11 21.41
CA TYR A 191 -1.84 -14.25 21.64
C TYR A 191 -2.46 -14.45 23.04
N ARG A 192 -2.62 -15.72 23.48
CA ARG A 192 -3.16 -16.05 24.81
C ARG A 192 -2.30 -15.51 25.97
N THR A 193 -1.02 -15.28 25.72
CA THR A 193 -0.07 -14.72 26.69
C THR A 193 0.14 -13.20 26.52
N GLY A 194 -0.65 -12.56 25.66
CA GLY A 194 -0.59 -11.13 25.42
C GLY A 194 0.54 -10.68 24.48
N TRP A 195 1.08 -11.61 23.67
CA TRP A 195 2.14 -11.33 22.71
C TRP A 195 1.64 -11.41 21.27
N THR A 196 2.14 -10.49 20.44
CA THR A 196 2.01 -10.60 19.00
C THR A 196 3.18 -11.45 18.47
N LEU A 197 2.86 -12.50 17.73
CA LEU A 197 3.82 -13.32 16.99
C LEU A 197 3.39 -13.37 15.53
N ILE A 198 4.31 -12.96 14.65
CA ILE A 198 4.16 -13.08 13.21
C ILE A 198 5.30 -13.94 12.70
N ASP A 199 4.98 -14.84 11.77
CA ASP A 199 5.92 -15.80 11.21
C ASP A 199 6.00 -15.61 9.70
N LEU A 200 7.22 -15.44 9.19
CA LEU A 200 7.48 -15.14 7.78
C LEU A 200 7.71 -16.44 7.02
N ALA A 201 6.93 -16.67 5.95
CA ALA A 201 7.07 -17.87 5.15
C ALA A 201 8.38 -17.92 4.36
N TYR A 202 9.02 -19.09 4.37
CA TYR A 202 10.18 -19.47 3.57
C TYR A 202 9.87 -20.71 2.74
N GLU A 203 10.68 -20.98 1.72
CA GLU A 203 10.49 -22.12 0.81
C GLU A 203 10.70 -23.47 1.52
N SER A 204 11.49 -23.51 2.59
CA SER A 204 11.79 -24.69 3.38
C SER A 204 12.26 -24.28 4.78
N GLN A 205 12.08 -25.17 5.76
CA GLN A 205 12.60 -24.96 7.11
C GLN A 205 14.14 -24.87 7.14
N SER A 206 14.81 -25.50 6.18
CA SER A 206 16.27 -25.39 6.03
C SER A 206 16.74 -24.04 5.49
N SER A 207 15.84 -23.25 4.92
CA SER A 207 16.11 -21.90 4.40
C SER A 207 15.86 -20.80 5.43
N VAL A 208 15.38 -21.15 6.63
CA VAL A 208 15.14 -20.20 7.72
C VAL A 208 16.50 -19.74 8.29
N GLU A 209 16.72 -18.43 8.24
CA GLU A 209 18.03 -17.82 8.58
C GLU A 209 17.99 -17.02 9.89
N MET A 210 16.83 -16.53 10.28
CA MET A 210 16.72 -15.56 11.37
C MET A 210 16.52 -16.20 12.74
N PRO A 211 17.28 -15.78 13.76
CA PRO A 211 16.88 -15.99 15.12
C PRO A 211 15.61 -15.19 15.44
N ILE A 212 14.79 -15.67 16.38
CA ILE A 212 13.58 -14.99 16.85
C ILE A 212 13.88 -13.53 17.21
N ASN A 213 13.34 -12.58 16.44
CA ASN A 213 13.44 -11.17 16.77
C ASN A 213 12.25 -10.76 17.66
N LYS A 214 12.51 -10.50 18.94
CA LYS A 214 11.50 -10.19 19.96
C LYS A 214 11.12 -8.69 20.04
N LYS A 215 11.67 -7.84 19.19
CA LYS A 215 11.43 -6.39 19.22
C LYS A 215 11.10 -5.86 17.82
N THR A 216 10.20 -6.54 17.15
CA THR A 216 9.72 -6.13 15.84
C THR A 216 8.45 -5.30 15.99
N SER A 217 8.36 -4.20 15.28
CA SER A 217 7.12 -3.43 15.14
C SER A 217 6.41 -3.86 13.86
N PHE A 218 5.10 -3.85 13.91
CA PHE A 218 4.22 -4.24 12.80
C PHE A 218 3.16 -3.18 12.60
N SER A 219 3.02 -2.69 11.36
CA SER A 219 2.00 -1.72 10.98
C SER A 219 0.99 -2.38 10.05
N VAL A 220 -0.24 -2.54 10.50
CA VAL A 220 -1.33 -3.01 9.64
C VAL A 220 -1.66 -1.94 8.62
N LYS A 221 -1.67 -2.28 7.35
CA LYS A 221 -2.03 -1.39 6.24
C LYS A 221 -3.47 -1.58 5.80
N ARG A 222 -3.98 -2.81 5.90
CA ARG A 222 -5.37 -3.17 5.58
C ARG A 222 -5.78 -4.39 6.41
N TRP A 223 -7.00 -4.36 6.96
CA TRP A 223 -7.63 -5.46 7.68
C TRP A 223 -8.41 -6.36 6.72
N GLY A 224 -8.01 -7.63 6.65
CA GLY A 224 -8.69 -8.67 5.85
C GLY A 224 -8.79 -8.36 4.36
N TRP A 225 -9.65 -9.13 3.67
CA TRP A 225 -9.94 -8.97 2.24
C TRP A 225 -10.89 -7.83 1.93
#